data_b083d172de3f4c07a007315fe660b247
#
_entry.id   b083d172de3f4c07a007315fe660b247
#
_cell.length_a   1.000
_cell.length_b   1.000
_cell.length_c   1.000
_cell.angle_alpha   90.00
_cell.angle_beta   90.00
_cell.angle_gamma   90.00
#
_symmetry.space_group_name_H-M   'P 1'
#
loop_
_entity.id
_entity.type
_entity.pdbx_description
1 polymer ?
#
loop_
_entity_poly.entity_id
_entity_poly.type
_entity_poly.pdbx_seq_one_letter_code
_entity_poly.pdbx_strand_id
1 'polypeptide(L)'
;MALVYFDASALVKLCVPEAGSALASRLWNRADVVVTSRLADVEVRAALAAGARGGVIDGPAHARALGTWDTLRPALHVVEVSGAVTERASRLVAAGSLRSNDAVHVASALAVAHDDTVVAAWDPHVVTAARAAGLRVVPWPLARP
;
A
#
# COMPACT_ATOMS: atom_id res chain seq x y z
N MET A 1 -0.84 19.90 4.43
CA MET A 1 -1.17 18.72 5.24
C MET A 1 -0.66 17.47 4.54
N ALA A 2 0.19 16.71 5.22
CA ALA A 2 0.84 15.54 4.62
C ALA A 2 -0.11 14.35 4.61
N LEU A 3 -0.54 13.94 3.42
CA LEU A 3 -1.32 12.75 3.20
C LEU A 3 -0.41 11.64 2.66
N VAL A 4 -0.39 10.50 3.31
CA VAL A 4 0.37 9.34 2.84
C VAL A 4 -0.60 8.21 2.49
N TYR A 5 -0.57 7.81 1.23
CA TYR A 5 -1.29 6.64 0.75
C TYR A 5 -0.38 5.42 0.86
N PHE A 6 -0.86 4.39 1.51
CA PHE A 6 -0.15 3.12 1.69
C PHE A 6 -0.77 2.05 0.81
N ASP A 7 0.02 1.44 -0.09
CA ASP A 7 -0.41 0.20 -0.73
C ASP A 7 -0.24 -0.99 0.22
N ALA A 8 -0.68 -2.16 -0.18
CA ALA A 8 -0.59 -3.35 0.69
C ALA A 8 0.85 -3.71 1.06
N SER A 9 1.82 -3.53 0.15
CA SER A 9 3.23 -3.83 0.42
C SER A 9 3.79 -2.97 1.55
N ALA A 10 3.41 -1.70 1.60
CA ALA A 10 3.81 -0.77 2.65
C ALA A 10 3.13 -1.11 4.00
N LEU A 11 1.87 -1.47 3.97
CA LEU A 11 1.13 -1.84 5.18
C LEU A 11 1.66 -3.12 5.82
N VAL A 12 2.05 -4.12 5.02
CA VAL A 12 2.70 -5.34 5.52
C VAL A 12 3.97 -5.01 6.29
N LYS A 13 4.76 -4.03 5.83
CA LYS A 13 5.99 -3.60 6.52
C LYS A 13 5.74 -2.98 7.89
N LEU A 14 4.55 -2.49 8.16
CA LEU A 14 4.15 -2.02 9.49
C LEU A 14 3.79 -3.20 10.42
N CYS A 15 3.47 -4.35 9.87
CA CYS A 15 2.99 -5.51 10.62
C CYS A 15 4.10 -6.54 10.91
N VAL A 16 5.10 -6.63 10.03
CA VAL A 16 6.23 -7.56 10.18
C VAL A 16 7.55 -6.81 10.07
N PRO A 17 8.58 -7.18 10.86
CA PRO A 17 9.91 -6.59 10.70
C PRO A 17 10.59 -7.17 9.46
N GLU A 18 10.86 -6.29 8.50
CA GLU A 18 11.56 -6.62 7.26
C GLU A 18 12.26 -5.38 6.71
N ALA A 19 13.01 -5.53 5.62
CA ALA A 19 13.64 -4.38 4.97
C ALA A 19 12.57 -3.34 4.59
N GLY A 20 12.79 -2.09 4.93
CA GLY A 20 11.86 -0.98 4.69
C GLY A 20 10.88 -0.69 5.83
N SER A 21 10.76 -1.56 6.82
CA SER A 21 9.82 -1.36 7.95
C SER A 21 10.08 -0.07 8.73
N ALA A 22 11.34 0.30 8.94
CA ALA A 22 11.68 1.55 9.62
C ALA A 22 11.19 2.78 8.84
N LEU A 23 11.35 2.79 7.51
CA LEU A 23 10.88 3.87 6.66
C LEU A 23 9.33 3.91 6.63
N ALA A 24 8.68 2.76 6.50
CA ALA A 24 7.22 2.67 6.54
C ALA A 24 6.67 3.24 7.86
N SER A 25 7.28 2.91 8.99
CA SER A 25 6.90 3.44 10.30
C SER A 25 7.10 4.95 10.40
N ARG A 26 8.20 5.48 9.86
CA ARG A 26 8.41 6.94 9.84
C ARG A 26 7.38 7.66 8.99
N LEU A 27 7.02 7.12 7.84
CA LEU A 27 5.98 7.69 6.98
C LEU A 27 4.63 7.70 7.70
N TRP A 28 4.29 6.62 8.36
CA TRP A 28 3.07 6.51 9.16
C TRP A 28 3.02 7.56 10.27
N ASN A 29 4.10 7.67 11.05
CA ASN A 29 4.13 8.54 12.21
C ASN A 29 4.18 10.03 11.85
N ARG A 30 4.68 10.39 10.67
CA ARG A 30 4.79 11.78 10.20
C ARG A 30 3.60 12.24 9.38
N ALA A 31 2.75 11.32 8.92
CA ALA A 31 1.57 11.68 8.15
C ALA A 31 0.54 12.38 9.02
N ASP A 32 -0.10 13.40 8.47
CA ASP A 32 -1.31 13.99 9.07
C ASP A 32 -2.52 13.11 8.79
N VAL A 33 -2.54 12.50 7.61
CA VAL A 33 -3.60 11.58 7.19
C VAL A 33 -2.98 10.36 6.54
N VAL A 34 -3.38 9.18 6.98
CA VAL A 34 -3.00 7.89 6.38
C VAL A 34 -4.19 7.30 5.63
N VAL A 35 -3.94 6.87 4.40
CA VAL A 35 -4.98 6.46 3.46
C VAL A 35 -4.61 5.14 2.80
N THR A 36 -5.59 4.32 2.50
CA THR A 36 -5.43 3.12 1.68
C THR A 36 -6.71 2.81 0.91
N SER A 37 -6.67 1.75 0.11
CA SER A 37 -7.85 1.21 -0.58
C SER A 37 -8.63 0.24 0.31
N ARG A 38 -9.92 0.11 0.03
CA ARG A 38 -10.75 -0.95 0.62
C ARG A 38 -10.19 -2.35 0.38
N LEU A 39 -9.46 -2.56 -0.71
CA LEU A 39 -8.80 -3.84 -1.00
C LEU A 39 -7.69 -4.20 -0.01
N ALA A 40 -7.11 -3.22 0.66
CA ALA A 40 -5.89 -3.43 1.46
C ALA A 40 -6.07 -4.44 2.58
N ASP A 41 -7.23 -4.48 3.23
CA ASP A 41 -7.47 -5.42 4.34
C ASP A 41 -7.29 -6.88 3.89
N VAL A 42 -7.95 -7.26 2.81
CA VAL A 42 -7.83 -8.64 2.31
C VAL A 42 -6.43 -8.92 1.75
N GLU A 43 -5.80 -7.93 1.14
CA GLU A 43 -4.44 -8.09 0.60
C GLU A 43 -3.39 -8.26 1.71
N VAL A 44 -3.47 -7.47 2.77
CA VAL A 44 -2.57 -7.59 3.93
C VAL A 44 -2.74 -8.96 4.58
N ARG A 45 -3.97 -9.38 4.84
CA ARG A 45 -4.25 -10.69 5.44
C ARG A 45 -3.77 -11.84 4.54
N ALA A 46 -3.96 -11.73 3.24
CA ALA A 46 -3.49 -12.72 2.28
C ALA A 46 -1.94 -12.80 2.25
N ALA A 47 -1.26 -11.67 2.28
CA ALA A 47 0.20 -11.63 2.32
C ALA A 47 0.76 -12.26 3.60
N LEU A 48 0.18 -11.94 4.76
CA LEU A 48 0.58 -12.52 6.04
C LEU A 48 0.33 -14.03 6.07
N ALA A 49 -0.82 -14.48 5.57
CA ALA A 49 -1.15 -15.91 5.49
C ALA A 49 -0.19 -16.65 4.54
N ALA A 50 0.15 -16.06 3.41
CA ALA A 50 1.12 -16.63 2.47
C ALA A 50 2.52 -16.75 3.11
N GLY A 51 2.95 -15.74 3.86
CA GLY A 51 4.20 -15.77 4.60
C GLY A 51 4.24 -16.91 5.64
N ALA A 52 3.13 -17.14 6.33
CA ALA A 52 3.01 -18.22 7.30
C ALA A 52 3.05 -19.60 6.61
N ARG A 53 2.30 -19.78 5.51
CA ARG A 53 2.31 -21.04 4.75
C ARG A 53 3.68 -21.35 4.15
N GLY A 54 4.39 -20.32 3.69
CA GLY A 54 5.71 -20.46 3.09
C GLY A 54 6.84 -20.58 4.09
N GLY A 55 6.57 -20.54 5.40
CA GLY A 55 7.60 -20.63 6.43
C GLY A 55 8.44 -19.38 6.59
N VAL A 56 8.07 -18.26 5.98
CA VAL A 56 8.79 -16.97 6.11
C VAL A 56 8.57 -16.40 7.51
N ILE A 57 7.38 -16.55 8.06
CA ILE A 57 7.05 -16.21 9.45
C ILE A 57 6.43 -17.43 10.12
N ASP A 58 6.68 -17.60 11.42
CA ASP A 58 6.08 -18.69 12.19
C ASP A 58 4.65 -18.33 12.65
N GLY A 59 3.96 -19.28 13.28
CA GLY A 59 2.59 -19.08 13.76
C GLY A 59 2.45 -17.93 14.75
N PRO A 60 3.30 -17.84 15.80
CA PRO A 60 3.28 -16.71 16.72
C PRO A 60 3.54 -15.37 16.05
N ALA A 61 4.47 -15.27 15.11
CA ALA A 61 4.74 -14.05 14.34
C ALA A 61 3.55 -13.65 13.47
N HIS A 62 2.90 -14.62 12.84
CA HIS A 62 1.66 -14.39 12.08
C HIS A 62 0.56 -13.81 12.97
N ALA A 63 0.33 -14.40 14.13
CA ALA A 63 -0.67 -13.92 15.09
C ALA A 63 -0.35 -12.48 15.56
N ARG A 64 0.91 -12.17 15.85
CA ARG A 64 1.33 -10.81 16.22
C ARG A 64 1.10 -9.82 15.10
N ALA A 65 1.44 -10.19 13.86
CA ALA A 65 1.25 -9.34 12.69
C ALA A 65 -0.23 -9.01 12.46
N LEU A 66 -1.11 -9.99 12.57
CA LEU A 66 -2.56 -9.77 12.48
C LEU A 66 -3.06 -8.83 13.59
N GLY A 67 -2.57 -9.01 14.82
CA GLY A 67 -2.90 -8.13 15.94
C GLY A 67 -2.45 -6.69 15.70
N THR A 68 -1.25 -6.50 15.17
CA THR A 68 -0.74 -5.18 14.77
C THR A 68 -1.63 -4.56 13.69
N TRP A 69 -1.98 -5.32 12.67
CA TRP A 69 -2.85 -4.85 11.59
C TRP A 69 -4.21 -4.41 12.12
N ASP A 70 -4.84 -5.21 12.98
CA ASP A 70 -6.12 -4.87 13.58
C ASP A 70 -6.05 -3.60 14.45
N THR A 71 -4.91 -3.31 15.06
CA THR A 71 -4.67 -2.10 15.85
C THR A 71 -4.48 -0.87 14.95
N LEU A 72 -3.76 -1.00 13.83
CA LEU A 72 -3.46 0.12 12.93
C LEU A 72 -4.63 0.48 12.01
N ARG A 73 -5.37 -0.52 11.56
CA ARG A 73 -6.41 -0.37 10.54
C ARG A 73 -7.44 0.73 10.82
N PRO A 74 -7.95 0.92 12.04
CA PRO A 74 -8.94 1.96 12.32
C PRO A 74 -8.46 3.39 12.08
N ALA A 75 -7.15 3.64 12.07
CA ALA A 75 -6.60 4.98 11.79
C ALA A 75 -6.62 5.33 10.30
N LEU A 76 -6.73 4.34 9.42
CA LEU A 76 -6.70 4.54 7.98
C LEU A 76 -8.02 5.11 7.46
N HIS A 77 -7.91 6.15 6.64
CA HIS A 77 -8.99 6.56 5.75
C HIS A 77 -9.02 5.62 4.55
N VAL A 78 -10.17 5.06 4.27
CA VAL A 78 -10.32 4.02 3.24
C VAL A 78 -10.99 4.61 2.01
N VAL A 79 -10.32 4.51 0.86
CA VAL A 79 -10.91 4.85 -0.43
C VAL A 79 -11.70 3.65 -0.93
N GLU A 80 -12.99 3.83 -1.12
CA GLU A 80 -13.87 2.77 -1.63
C GLU A 80 -13.56 2.44 -3.08
N VAL A 81 -13.75 1.17 -3.44
CA VAL A 81 -13.61 0.71 -4.83
C VAL A 81 -14.91 1.06 -5.56
N SER A 82 -15.07 2.36 -5.85
CA SER A 82 -16.25 2.93 -6.51
C SER A 82 -16.19 2.76 -8.03
N GLY A 83 -17.29 3.09 -8.72
CA GLY A 83 -17.31 3.13 -10.17
C GLY A 83 -16.25 4.06 -10.76
N ALA A 84 -16.05 5.24 -10.17
CA ALA A 84 -15.02 6.18 -10.60
C ALA A 84 -13.60 5.62 -10.45
N VAL A 85 -13.32 4.94 -9.34
CA VAL A 85 -12.03 4.29 -9.11
C VAL A 85 -11.79 3.16 -10.09
N THR A 86 -12.78 2.29 -10.32
CA THR A 86 -12.64 1.16 -11.24
C THR A 86 -12.52 1.60 -12.69
N GLU A 87 -13.21 2.65 -13.11
CA GLU A 87 -13.05 3.23 -14.45
C GLU A 87 -11.62 3.74 -14.68
N ARG A 88 -11.08 4.48 -13.71
CA ARG A 88 -9.70 4.96 -13.77
C ARG A 88 -8.70 3.80 -13.78
N ALA A 89 -8.92 2.79 -12.93
CA ALA A 89 -8.09 1.59 -12.89
C ALA A 89 -8.11 0.85 -14.23
N SER A 90 -9.26 0.73 -14.88
CA SER A 90 -9.38 0.12 -16.20
C SER A 90 -8.56 0.85 -17.26
N ARG A 91 -8.55 2.19 -17.23
CA ARG A 91 -7.70 2.99 -18.13
C ARG A 91 -6.21 2.76 -17.88
N LEU A 92 -5.81 2.65 -16.61
CA LEU A 92 -4.42 2.38 -16.24
C LEU A 92 -3.97 1.00 -16.71
N VAL A 93 -4.82 -0.02 -16.57
CA VAL A 93 -4.54 -1.37 -17.08
C VAL A 93 -4.38 -1.37 -18.60
N ALA A 94 -5.25 -0.66 -19.31
CA ALA A 94 -5.20 -0.58 -20.77
C ALA A 94 -3.93 0.13 -21.27
N ALA A 95 -3.39 1.08 -20.50
CA ALA A 95 -2.23 1.87 -20.88
C ALA A 95 -0.88 1.23 -20.54
N GLY A 96 -0.87 0.15 -19.73
CA GLY A 96 0.38 -0.44 -19.23
C GLY A 96 0.23 -1.91 -18.85
N SER A 97 1.23 -2.43 -18.14
CA SER A 97 1.28 -3.84 -17.70
C SER A 97 0.92 -4.01 -16.22
N LEU A 98 -0.07 -3.25 -15.75
CA LEU A 98 -0.55 -3.34 -14.38
C LEU A 98 -1.52 -4.51 -14.20
N ARG A 99 -1.38 -5.19 -13.06
CA ARG A 99 -2.42 -6.10 -12.58
C ARG A 99 -3.60 -5.28 -12.03
N SER A 100 -4.76 -5.90 -11.94
CA SER A 100 -6.00 -5.24 -11.52
C SER A 100 -5.89 -4.56 -10.13
N ASN A 101 -5.34 -5.25 -9.15
CA ASN A 101 -5.19 -4.69 -7.80
C ASN A 101 -4.19 -3.53 -7.73
N ASP A 102 -3.09 -3.59 -8.49
CA ASP A 102 -2.11 -2.50 -8.59
C ASP A 102 -2.77 -1.25 -9.18
N ALA A 103 -3.56 -1.43 -10.25
CA ALA A 103 -4.29 -0.34 -10.88
C ALA A 103 -5.32 0.29 -9.94
N VAL A 104 -6.01 -0.51 -9.14
CA VAL A 104 -6.94 0.01 -8.12
C VAL A 104 -6.22 0.84 -7.07
N HIS A 105 -5.03 0.43 -6.62
CA HIS A 105 -4.23 1.23 -5.68
C HIS A 105 -3.81 2.57 -6.29
N VAL A 106 -3.30 2.59 -7.51
CA VAL A 106 -2.91 3.85 -8.17
C VAL A 106 -4.12 4.75 -8.40
N ALA A 107 -5.24 4.20 -8.86
CA ALA A 107 -6.49 4.95 -9.05
C ALA A 107 -7.02 5.51 -7.72
N SER A 108 -6.93 4.75 -6.64
CA SER A 108 -7.35 5.17 -5.30
C SER A 108 -6.49 6.32 -4.78
N ALA A 109 -5.17 6.24 -4.96
CA ALA A 109 -4.26 7.31 -4.59
C ALA A 109 -4.54 8.58 -5.39
N LEU A 110 -4.78 8.47 -6.70
CA LEU A 110 -5.13 9.60 -7.56
C LEU A 110 -6.46 10.26 -7.14
N ALA A 111 -7.41 9.49 -6.62
CA ALA A 111 -8.70 10.01 -6.19
C ALA A 111 -8.59 10.98 -5.01
N VAL A 112 -7.55 10.89 -4.19
CA VAL A 112 -7.34 11.71 -3.00
C VAL A 112 -6.11 12.60 -3.08
N ALA A 113 -5.35 12.52 -4.17
CA ALA A 113 -4.06 13.20 -4.31
C ALA A 113 -4.18 14.71 -4.33
N HIS A 114 -3.26 15.37 -3.66
CA HIS A 114 -2.99 16.80 -3.72
C HIS A 114 -1.47 17.04 -3.66
N ASP A 115 -1.03 18.30 -3.60
CA ASP A 115 0.39 18.65 -3.71
C ASP A 115 1.29 17.98 -2.65
N ASP A 116 0.77 17.77 -1.44
CA ASP A 116 1.51 17.15 -0.33
C ASP A 116 1.25 15.64 -0.19
N THR A 117 0.75 14.99 -1.22
CA THR A 117 0.49 13.55 -1.20
C THR A 117 1.75 12.76 -1.55
N VAL A 118 2.01 11.72 -0.76
CA VAL A 118 3.05 10.74 -0.99
C VAL A 118 2.42 9.35 -1.04
N VAL A 119 2.84 8.53 -1.98
CA VAL A 119 2.49 7.11 -2.05
C VAL A 119 3.64 6.30 -1.45
N ALA A 120 3.35 5.54 -0.40
CA ALA A 120 4.27 4.58 0.18
C ALA A 120 4.04 3.22 -0.46
N ALA A 121 4.99 2.73 -1.23
CA ALA A 121 4.89 1.47 -1.96
C ALA A 121 6.25 0.86 -2.23
N TRP A 122 6.34 -0.46 -2.08
CA TRP A 122 7.53 -1.25 -2.40
C TRP A 122 7.32 -2.20 -3.57
N ASP A 123 6.09 -2.33 -4.06
CA ASP A 123 5.81 -3.11 -5.27
C ASP A 123 6.27 -2.32 -6.51
N PRO A 124 7.21 -2.86 -7.32
CA PRO A 124 7.74 -2.14 -8.50
C PRO A 124 6.66 -1.75 -9.51
N HIS A 125 5.61 -2.53 -9.65
CA HIS A 125 4.52 -2.24 -10.59
C HIS A 125 3.71 -1.03 -10.14
N VAL A 126 3.38 -0.96 -8.84
CA VAL A 126 2.69 0.20 -8.25
C VAL A 126 3.58 1.44 -8.32
N VAL A 127 4.85 1.32 -7.94
CA VAL A 127 5.82 2.42 -7.96
C VAL A 127 5.93 3.02 -9.35
N THR A 128 6.15 2.20 -10.37
CA THR A 128 6.30 2.65 -11.76
C THR A 128 5.04 3.36 -12.25
N ALA A 129 3.88 2.77 -12.02
CA ALA A 129 2.62 3.33 -12.48
C ALA A 129 2.24 4.62 -11.75
N ALA A 130 2.44 4.68 -10.44
CA ALA A 130 2.16 5.87 -9.65
C ALA A 130 3.04 7.04 -10.10
N ARG A 131 4.33 6.80 -10.32
CA ARG A 131 5.24 7.82 -10.84
C ARG A 131 4.84 8.29 -12.25
N ALA A 132 4.49 7.36 -13.12
CA ALA A 132 4.00 7.70 -14.47
C ALA A 132 2.73 8.56 -14.44
N ALA A 133 1.90 8.37 -13.41
CA ALA A 133 0.69 9.17 -13.18
C ALA A 133 0.96 10.52 -12.49
N GLY A 134 2.22 10.85 -12.20
CA GLY A 134 2.61 12.13 -11.60
C GLY A 134 2.60 12.13 -10.07
N LEU A 135 2.43 11.00 -9.43
CA LEU A 135 2.45 10.89 -7.97
C LEU A 135 3.89 10.80 -7.44
N ARG A 136 4.12 11.41 -6.28
CA ARG A 136 5.36 11.25 -5.53
C ARG A 136 5.32 9.91 -4.80
N VAL A 137 6.36 9.09 -4.97
CA VAL A 137 6.46 7.77 -4.38
C VAL A 137 7.68 7.66 -3.47
N VAL A 138 7.54 7.02 -2.32
CA VAL A 138 8.62 6.73 -1.38
C VAL A 138 8.57 5.24 -1.04
N PRO A 139 9.68 4.51 -1.05
CA PRO A 139 11.03 4.94 -1.43
C PRO A 139 11.22 5.10 -2.94
N TRP A 140 12.14 5.98 -3.32
CA TRP A 140 12.55 6.10 -4.72
C TRP A 140 14.03 6.50 -4.80
N PRO A 141 14.86 5.83 -5.64
CA PRO A 141 14.53 4.59 -6.32
C PRO A 141 14.37 3.42 -5.34
N LEU A 142 13.67 2.35 -5.78
CA LEU A 142 13.61 1.12 -5.01
C LEU A 142 14.99 0.46 -4.94
N ALA A 143 15.34 -0.07 -3.76
CA ALA A 143 16.53 -0.88 -3.63
C ALA A 143 16.42 -2.12 -4.52
N ARG A 144 17.51 -2.45 -5.22
CA ARG A 144 17.57 -3.71 -5.99
C ARG A 144 17.62 -4.89 -5.01
N PRO A 145 16.95 -5.98 -5.33
CA PRO A 145 17.02 -7.18 -4.52
C PRO A 145 18.42 -7.78 -4.49
#